data_b5927ca2448fc5f6ae18eccb8776c05c
#
_entry.id   b5927ca2448fc5f6ae18eccb8776c05c
#
_cell.length_a   1.000
_cell.length_b   1.000
_cell.length_c   1.000
_cell.angle_alpha   90.00
_cell.angle_beta   90.00
_cell.angle_gamma   90.00
#
_symmetry.space_group_name_H-M   'P 1'
#
loop_
_entity.id
_entity.type
_entity.pdbx_description
1 polymer ?
#
loop_
_entity_poly.entity_id
_entity_poly.type
_entity_poly.pdbx_seq_one_letter_code
_entity_poly.pdbx_strand_id
1 'polypeptide(L)'
;MRERVRAWFAAAGAIAMAARCGILIRGRRVAAPRDGSALASRVAVAAPWHARVFCRALAEKGERERFKPSTTSTSTTGDDTVAVRDVNDYVRGGGSERRWLLKQAGKTSRRTQSRKMGSVLRGFHDDDDDEAVEKAVDVMVIGCGPAGMALACALAEEASRLGNGMKVGLLGPDVPFVNTYGVWEDEFLDLGLSHCLETVFDDAVCHFGDGDQGAVTVGRRYAKVDLDALQDHLLQRCQDAGVRFREEIMEKVERSGEGGGAVVRCRGGEALGCDVAILASGAATSQFLEYEEDVPSAGAQTAYGFEVEVDAYPFDEKKMHFMDFRRHHTGVWRGKALHPGMTRALTEEGSWGTKTEVPSFLYAMPLEGGRAFFQETCLVAKDAVPFDVLRRRLETRLESLGVRVKAVLDEEWSYIPVGGPLPNADNETLAFGATANMIHPASGYSVARSLKAAPEFAKDVMAAYGEGRSWTSSSSRLVWDGLWSAERRKCAAFHTFGMELLALMDVRSINDFFLAFFSLPEGLWKGFLSSSLNSNQLLLFALSMFAVAPVHMKAKLVGHLFHPAGAYLMRIYMPKASDA
;
A
#
# COMPACT_ATOMS: atom_id res chain seq x y z
N MET A 1 -27.06 23.34 9.27
CA MET A 1 -26.16 22.47 8.47
C MET A 1 -26.63 21.02 8.50
N ARG A 2 -26.86 20.38 9.66
CA ARG A 2 -27.37 19.00 9.80
C ARG A 2 -28.71 18.77 9.06
N GLU A 3 -29.64 19.71 9.09
CA GLU A 3 -30.94 19.59 8.39
C GLU A 3 -30.80 19.69 6.86
N ARG A 4 -29.90 20.52 6.35
CA ARG A 4 -29.63 20.60 4.90
C ARG A 4 -28.96 19.33 4.35
N VAL A 5 -28.07 18.71 5.14
CA VAL A 5 -27.44 17.41 4.79
C VAL A 5 -28.48 16.29 4.82
N ARG A 6 -29.37 16.25 5.84
CA ARG A 6 -30.50 15.32 5.89
C ARG A 6 -31.48 15.51 4.74
N ALA A 7 -31.79 16.77 4.38
CA ALA A 7 -32.66 17.09 3.24
C ALA A 7 -32.03 16.66 1.90
N TRP A 8 -30.69 16.75 1.75
CA TRP A 8 -29.99 16.28 0.56
C TRP A 8 -30.01 14.74 0.45
N PHE A 9 -29.72 14.02 1.55
CA PHE A 9 -29.83 12.57 1.58
C PHE A 9 -31.29 12.10 1.38
N ALA A 10 -32.27 12.82 1.91
CA ALA A 10 -33.68 12.53 1.67
C ALA A 10 -34.05 12.79 0.18
N ALA A 11 -33.51 13.84 -0.44
CA ALA A 11 -33.69 14.11 -1.87
C ALA A 11 -33.00 13.07 -2.75
N ALA A 12 -31.77 12.65 -2.41
CA ALA A 12 -31.06 11.58 -3.10
C ALA A 12 -31.78 10.23 -2.95
N GLY A 13 -32.28 9.92 -1.76
CA GLY A 13 -33.12 8.74 -1.50
C GLY A 13 -34.45 8.78 -2.27
N ALA A 14 -35.11 9.96 -2.36
CA ALA A 14 -36.33 10.15 -3.13
C ALA A 14 -36.09 10.01 -4.64
N ILE A 15 -34.95 10.50 -5.15
CA ILE A 15 -34.53 10.30 -6.56
C ILE A 15 -34.24 8.81 -6.82
N ALA A 16 -33.61 8.10 -5.85
CA ALA A 16 -33.38 6.66 -5.93
C ALA A 16 -34.70 5.87 -5.96
N MET A 17 -35.68 6.29 -5.15
CA MET A 17 -37.00 5.66 -5.09
C MET A 17 -37.82 5.91 -6.36
N ALA A 18 -37.77 7.14 -6.90
CA ALA A 18 -38.41 7.48 -8.16
C ALA A 18 -37.83 6.74 -9.36
N ALA A 19 -36.51 6.53 -9.41
CA ALA A 19 -35.85 5.73 -10.43
C ALA A 19 -36.22 4.23 -10.36
N ARG A 20 -36.42 3.66 -9.16
CA ARG A 20 -36.92 2.30 -8.99
C ARG A 20 -38.36 2.09 -9.42
N CYS A 21 -39.22 3.11 -9.30
CA CYS A 21 -40.62 3.05 -9.73
C CYS A 21 -40.82 3.29 -11.24
N GLY A 22 -39.83 3.83 -11.96
CA GLY A 22 -39.95 4.26 -13.36
C GLY A 22 -39.44 3.27 -14.42
N ILE A 23 -38.84 2.14 -14.05
CA ILE A 23 -38.32 1.15 -15.02
C ILE A 23 -39.12 -0.15 -14.94
N LEU A 24 -40.36 -0.11 -15.40
CA LEU A 24 -41.18 -1.25 -15.77
C LEU A 24 -41.64 -1.06 -17.22
N ILE A 25 -40.70 -1.17 -18.16
CA ILE A 25 -41.05 -1.33 -19.59
C ILE A 25 -40.12 -2.40 -20.20
N ARG A 26 -40.74 -3.58 -20.39
CA ARG A 26 -40.48 -4.63 -21.42
C ARG A 26 -39.05 -5.13 -21.65
N GLY A 27 -38.75 -6.31 -21.13
CA GLY A 27 -37.73 -7.22 -21.64
C GLY A 27 -38.10 -8.68 -21.39
N ARG A 28 -38.27 -9.45 -22.45
CA ARG A 28 -38.71 -10.84 -22.51
C ARG A 28 -37.96 -11.77 -21.55
N ARG A 29 -38.75 -12.65 -20.89
CA ARG A 29 -38.28 -13.84 -20.18
C ARG A 29 -37.59 -14.80 -21.15
N VAL A 30 -36.36 -15.19 -20.81
CA VAL A 30 -35.73 -16.43 -21.31
C VAL A 30 -35.55 -17.33 -20.08
N ALA A 31 -36.05 -18.56 -20.17
CA ALA A 31 -36.07 -19.55 -19.12
C ALA A 31 -34.68 -20.06 -18.79
N ALA A 32 -34.38 -20.23 -17.51
CA ALA A 32 -33.20 -20.92 -16.98
C ALA A 32 -33.43 -22.43 -17.01
N PRO A 33 -32.43 -23.26 -17.35
CA PRO A 33 -32.49 -24.70 -17.12
C PRO A 33 -32.13 -25.00 -15.66
N ARG A 34 -32.96 -25.85 -15.08
CA ARG A 34 -32.67 -26.58 -13.84
C ARG A 34 -31.70 -27.71 -14.20
N ASP A 35 -30.52 -27.73 -13.56
CA ASP A 35 -29.87 -28.96 -13.16
C ASP A 35 -28.80 -28.63 -12.11
N GLY A 36 -29.02 -29.14 -10.92
CA GLY A 36 -28.04 -29.10 -9.85
C GLY A 36 -27.10 -30.29 -9.95
N SER A 37 -25.83 -30.05 -10.08
CA SER A 37 -24.78 -30.90 -9.51
C SER A 37 -23.39 -30.28 -9.74
N ALA A 38 -22.57 -30.27 -8.71
CA ALA A 38 -21.12 -30.21 -8.72
C ALA A 38 -20.46 -28.90 -9.26
N LEU A 39 -20.30 -27.91 -8.36
CA LEU A 39 -19.18 -26.96 -8.45
C LEU A 39 -18.70 -26.54 -7.04
N ALA A 40 -18.39 -27.54 -6.22
CA ALA A 40 -17.54 -27.36 -5.05
C ALA A 40 -16.13 -27.78 -5.46
N SER A 41 -15.34 -26.89 -5.98
CA SER A 41 -13.87 -26.93 -6.06
C SER A 41 -13.39 -26.00 -7.15
N ARG A 42 -13.05 -24.78 -6.79
CA ARG A 42 -12.03 -23.90 -7.40
C ARG A 42 -12.23 -22.45 -6.96
N VAL A 43 -12.20 -22.21 -5.64
CA VAL A 43 -11.75 -20.92 -5.15
C VAL A 43 -10.32 -21.14 -4.68
N ALA A 44 -9.40 -21.21 -5.63
CA ALA A 44 -8.02 -20.89 -5.34
C ALA A 44 -8.00 -19.39 -5.08
N VAL A 45 -8.13 -19.00 -3.81
CA VAL A 45 -7.80 -17.66 -3.34
C VAL A 45 -6.36 -17.42 -3.76
N ALA A 46 -6.16 -16.58 -4.77
CA ALA A 46 -4.85 -16.16 -5.23
C ALA A 46 -4.23 -15.39 -4.06
N ALA A 47 -3.34 -16.03 -3.33
CA ALA A 47 -2.52 -15.33 -2.34
C ALA A 47 -1.86 -14.13 -3.03
N PRO A 48 -1.81 -12.95 -2.39
CA PRO A 48 -1.19 -11.77 -2.98
C PRO A 48 0.21 -12.10 -3.50
N TRP A 49 0.53 -11.65 -4.69
CA TRP A 49 1.76 -11.96 -5.40
C TRP A 49 3.03 -11.69 -4.55
N HIS A 50 3.03 -10.60 -3.77
CA HIS A 50 4.11 -10.26 -2.82
C HIS A 50 4.35 -11.33 -1.75
N ALA A 51 3.31 -11.97 -1.24
CA ALA A 51 3.49 -13.04 -0.27
C ALA A 51 4.24 -14.24 -0.88
N ARG A 52 3.95 -14.57 -2.17
CA ARG A 52 4.65 -15.64 -2.88
C ARG A 52 6.08 -15.27 -3.22
N VAL A 53 6.33 -14.04 -3.64
CA VAL A 53 7.65 -13.54 -4.04
C VAL A 53 8.55 -13.43 -2.82
N PHE A 54 8.06 -12.84 -1.74
CA PHE A 54 8.82 -12.68 -0.48
C PHE A 54 9.13 -14.04 0.18
N CYS A 55 8.14 -14.93 0.27
CA CYS A 55 8.34 -16.29 0.79
C CYS A 55 9.30 -17.12 -0.07
N ARG A 56 9.30 -16.93 -1.40
CA ARG A 56 10.17 -17.67 -2.32
C ARG A 56 11.63 -17.20 -2.25
N ALA A 57 11.85 -15.87 -2.12
CA ALA A 57 13.19 -15.30 -1.94
C ALA A 57 13.89 -15.83 -0.69
N LEU A 58 13.14 -15.96 0.39
CA LEU A 58 13.65 -16.44 1.68
C LEU A 58 13.89 -17.96 1.69
N ALA A 59 13.06 -18.74 0.97
CA ALA A 59 13.30 -20.17 0.80
C ALA A 59 14.60 -20.45 0.04
N GLU A 60 14.94 -19.64 -0.98
CA GLU A 60 16.18 -19.80 -1.76
C GLU A 60 17.44 -19.36 -0.99
N LYS A 61 17.32 -18.46 0.01
CA LYS A 61 18.43 -18.09 0.90
C LYS A 61 18.82 -19.26 1.82
N GLY A 62 17.85 -20.03 2.32
CA GLY A 62 18.07 -21.22 3.15
C GLY A 62 18.71 -22.39 2.40
N GLU A 63 18.50 -22.52 1.08
CA GLU A 63 19.15 -23.56 0.26
C GLU A 63 20.60 -23.24 -0.09
N ARG A 64 21.02 -21.98 -0.13
CA ARG A 64 22.40 -21.59 -0.45
C ARG A 64 23.41 -21.91 0.64
N GLU A 65 23.03 -21.96 1.89
CA GLU A 65 23.93 -22.32 2.98
C GLU A 65 24.30 -23.81 2.99
N ARG A 66 23.57 -24.66 2.26
CA ARG A 66 23.83 -26.11 2.16
C ARG A 66 24.74 -26.53 1.00
N PHE A 67 25.07 -25.62 0.06
CA PHE A 67 25.92 -25.97 -1.10
C PHE A 67 27.22 -25.14 -1.09
N LYS A 68 28.30 -25.73 -0.62
CA LYS A 68 29.66 -25.22 -0.87
C LYS A 68 30.13 -25.74 -2.23
N PRO A 69 30.46 -24.88 -3.21
CA PRO A 69 31.06 -25.35 -4.44
C PRO A 69 32.56 -25.56 -4.25
N SER A 70 33.05 -26.70 -4.74
CA SER A 70 34.47 -26.96 -4.94
C SER A 70 35.03 -26.06 -6.05
N THR A 71 36.16 -25.45 -5.77
CA THR A 71 36.93 -24.59 -6.67
C THR A 71 37.50 -25.34 -7.86
N THR A 72 37.22 -24.86 -9.08
CA THR A 72 38.16 -24.96 -10.21
C THR A 72 38.15 -23.63 -10.98
N SER A 73 39.34 -23.09 -11.08
CA SER A 73 39.68 -21.83 -11.75
C SER A 73 39.75 -22.01 -13.27
N THR A 74 39.16 -21.10 -14.03
CA THR A 74 39.69 -20.69 -15.34
C THR A 74 39.40 -19.22 -15.59
N SER A 75 40.45 -18.49 -15.87
CA SER A 75 40.54 -17.08 -16.25
C SER A 75 40.05 -16.86 -17.68
N THR A 76 39.23 -15.85 -17.95
CA THR A 76 39.26 -15.12 -19.22
C THR A 76 38.78 -13.69 -19.03
N THR A 77 39.60 -12.77 -19.43
CA THR A 77 39.41 -11.35 -19.59
C THR A 77 38.48 -11.10 -20.79
N GLY A 78 37.47 -10.22 -20.64
CA GLY A 78 36.61 -9.77 -21.73
C GLY A 78 35.77 -8.59 -21.32
N ASP A 79 36.00 -7.50 -22.01
CA ASP A 79 35.33 -6.21 -22.01
C ASP A 79 33.83 -6.41 -22.38
N ASP A 80 32.91 -6.20 -21.45
CA ASP A 80 31.46 -6.35 -21.69
C ASP A 80 30.75 -5.00 -21.62
N THR A 81 30.72 -4.33 -22.76
CA THR A 81 29.68 -3.39 -23.11
C THR A 81 28.39 -4.17 -23.34
N VAL A 82 27.45 -4.11 -22.38
CA VAL A 82 26.17 -4.80 -22.47
C VAL A 82 25.27 -4.09 -23.48
N ALA A 83 25.29 -4.59 -24.72
CA ALA A 83 24.26 -4.30 -25.69
C ALA A 83 22.91 -4.86 -25.19
N VAL A 84 21.86 -4.01 -25.24
CA VAL A 84 20.47 -4.39 -24.97
C VAL A 84 20.08 -5.55 -25.90
N ARG A 85 20.05 -6.76 -25.39
CA ARG A 85 19.55 -7.94 -26.11
C ARG A 85 18.07 -8.15 -25.81
N ASP A 86 17.39 -8.50 -26.89
CA ASP A 86 15.98 -8.76 -27.16
C ASP A 86 15.10 -9.11 -25.94
N VAL A 87 14.05 -8.32 -25.76
CA VAL A 87 13.02 -8.41 -24.71
C VAL A 87 12.22 -9.74 -24.79
N ASN A 88 12.30 -10.47 -25.91
CA ASN A 88 11.52 -11.70 -26.16
C ASN A 88 12.02 -12.93 -25.38
N ASP A 89 13.28 -12.98 -24.96
CA ASP A 89 13.81 -14.09 -24.16
C ASP A 89 13.39 -14.01 -22.68
N TYR A 90 12.89 -12.85 -22.25
CA TYR A 90 12.47 -12.57 -20.88
C TYR A 90 11.07 -13.12 -20.54
N VAL A 91 10.21 -13.25 -21.55
CA VAL A 91 8.77 -13.59 -21.37
C VAL A 91 8.50 -15.10 -21.35
N ARG A 92 9.41 -15.92 -21.85
CA ARG A 92 9.20 -17.39 -22.00
C ARG A 92 9.67 -18.27 -20.84
N GLY A 93 10.40 -17.75 -19.89
CA GLY A 93 10.86 -18.55 -18.77
C GLY A 93 10.60 -17.82 -17.46
N GLY A 94 10.06 -18.49 -16.46
CA GLY A 94 9.91 -18.01 -15.07
C GLY A 94 11.23 -17.56 -14.41
N GLY A 95 12.18 -17.09 -15.21
CA GLY A 95 13.51 -16.62 -14.84
C GLY A 95 13.57 -15.14 -14.46
N SER A 96 12.57 -14.33 -14.84
CA SER A 96 12.58 -12.87 -14.56
C SER A 96 12.37 -12.57 -13.08
N GLU A 97 11.42 -13.25 -12.45
CA GLU A 97 11.18 -13.14 -11.00
C GLU A 97 12.39 -13.62 -10.20
N ARG A 98 12.99 -14.74 -10.61
CA ARG A 98 14.16 -15.31 -9.95
C ARG A 98 15.38 -14.39 -10.10
N ARG A 99 15.58 -13.77 -11.25
CA ARG A 99 16.69 -12.84 -11.51
C ARG A 99 16.50 -11.52 -10.75
N TRP A 100 15.28 -11.02 -10.61
CA TRP A 100 14.96 -9.84 -9.79
C TRP A 100 15.21 -10.12 -8.31
N LEU A 101 14.74 -11.24 -7.78
CA LEU A 101 15.00 -11.68 -6.40
C LEU A 101 16.49 -11.85 -6.11
N LEU A 102 17.26 -12.40 -7.08
CA LEU A 102 18.70 -12.54 -6.97
C LEU A 102 19.42 -11.19 -7.04
N LYS A 103 18.93 -10.23 -7.84
CA LYS A 103 19.43 -8.86 -7.83
C LYS A 103 19.11 -8.16 -6.51
N GLN A 104 17.93 -8.32 -5.94
CA GLN A 104 17.60 -7.78 -4.61
C GLN A 104 18.48 -8.37 -3.52
N ALA A 105 18.71 -9.68 -3.54
CA ALA A 105 19.65 -10.33 -2.63
C ALA A 105 21.12 -9.90 -2.85
N GLY A 106 21.48 -9.47 -4.07
CA GLY A 106 22.82 -8.94 -4.40
C GLY A 106 23.00 -7.44 -4.12
N LYS A 107 21.89 -6.67 -3.98
CA LYS A 107 21.92 -5.22 -3.70
C LYS A 107 22.36 -4.87 -2.27
N THR A 108 22.40 -5.84 -1.37
CA THR A 108 23.02 -5.66 -0.05
C THR A 108 24.47 -5.18 -0.10
N SER A 109 25.11 -5.15 -1.28
CA SER A 109 26.50 -4.73 -1.42
C SER A 109 26.71 -3.21 -1.62
N ARG A 110 25.70 -2.41 -1.96
CA ARG A 110 25.84 -0.96 -2.10
C ARG A 110 25.23 -0.15 -0.95
N ARG A 111 24.28 -0.73 -0.18
CA ARG A 111 23.80 -0.18 1.10
C ARG A 111 24.69 -0.70 2.24
N THR A 112 25.91 -0.21 2.28
CA THR A 112 26.99 -0.79 3.12
C THR A 112 27.02 -0.28 4.55
N GLN A 113 26.00 0.42 5.08
CA GLN A 113 26.05 0.97 6.44
C GLN A 113 24.77 0.84 7.28
N SER A 114 23.71 0.23 6.78
CA SER A 114 22.55 -0.05 7.63
C SER A 114 22.96 -1.03 8.73
N ARG A 115 22.80 -0.62 9.99
CA ARG A 115 23.08 -1.47 11.16
C ARG A 115 22.14 -2.67 11.12
N LYS A 116 22.69 -3.88 11.26
CA LYS A 116 21.86 -5.08 11.37
C LYS A 116 21.12 -5.08 12.70
N MET A 117 19.83 -5.34 12.69
CA MET A 117 18.97 -5.41 13.88
C MET A 117 19.51 -6.42 14.88
N GLY A 118 19.91 -7.62 14.43
CA GLY A 118 20.46 -8.66 15.28
C GLY A 118 21.78 -8.31 15.97
N SER A 119 22.51 -7.28 15.48
CA SER A 119 23.73 -6.80 16.16
C SER A 119 23.47 -5.67 17.17
N VAL A 120 22.25 -5.10 17.16
CA VAL A 120 21.89 -3.92 17.97
C VAL A 120 20.87 -4.27 19.03
N LEU A 121 19.90 -5.13 18.72
CA LEU A 121 18.82 -5.51 19.63
C LEU A 121 19.16 -6.83 20.36
N ARG A 122 18.70 -6.97 21.61
CA ARG A 122 18.85 -8.20 22.39
C ARG A 122 17.99 -9.33 21.81
N GLY A 123 18.47 -10.58 21.87
CA GLY A 123 17.71 -11.77 21.52
C GLY A 123 16.60 -12.10 22.52
N PHE A 124 15.73 -13.06 22.19
CA PHE A 124 14.62 -13.50 23.07
C PHE A 124 15.09 -14.42 24.20
N HIS A 125 16.16 -15.17 24.02
CA HIS A 125 16.64 -16.20 24.95
C HIS A 125 18.00 -15.82 25.55
N ASP A 126 18.02 -14.85 26.46
CA ASP A 126 19.22 -14.60 27.28
C ASP A 126 19.14 -15.28 28.68
N ASP A 127 18.02 -15.91 29.04
CA ASP A 127 17.81 -16.57 30.33
C ASP A 127 16.91 -17.82 30.16
N ASP A 128 17.46 -18.98 30.50
CA ASP A 128 16.88 -20.27 30.89
C ASP A 128 16.35 -21.28 29.84
N ASP A 129 16.91 -22.51 29.99
CA ASP A 129 16.49 -23.77 29.35
C ASP A 129 15.29 -24.38 30.08
N ASP A 130 14.11 -24.52 29.40
CA ASP A 130 13.11 -25.53 29.75
C ASP A 130 12.13 -25.86 28.60
N GLU A 131 11.70 -27.12 28.49
CA GLU A 131 11.01 -27.79 27.39
C GLU A 131 9.53 -27.36 27.13
N ALA A 132 8.94 -26.46 27.89
CA ALA A 132 7.63 -25.88 27.64
C ALA A 132 7.80 -24.62 26.76
N VAL A 133 6.89 -24.36 25.80
CA VAL A 133 6.88 -23.11 25.03
C VAL A 133 6.76 -21.96 26.01
N GLU A 134 7.91 -21.47 26.47
CA GLU A 134 7.99 -20.40 27.44
C GLU A 134 7.58 -19.08 26.79
N LYS A 135 6.97 -18.22 27.59
CA LYS A 135 6.58 -16.87 27.18
C LYS A 135 7.83 -16.02 26.94
N ALA A 136 8.21 -15.88 25.65
CA ALA A 136 9.40 -15.13 25.27
C ALA A 136 9.26 -13.61 25.50
N VAL A 137 8.06 -13.05 25.24
CA VAL A 137 7.72 -11.64 25.41
C VAL A 137 6.24 -11.49 25.74
N ASP A 138 5.83 -10.32 26.24
CA ASP A 138 4.42 -10.04 26.48
C ASP A 138 3.69 -9.69 25.18
N VAL A 139 4.27 -8.78 24.39
CA VAL A 139 3.73 -8.35 23.10
C VAL A 139 4.72 -8.67 21.98
N MET A 140 4.28 -9.40 20.97
CA MET A 140 5.10 -9.72 19.81
C MET A 140 4.59 -8.99 18.55
N VAL A 141 5.40 -8.10 18.01
CA VAL A 141 5.15 -7.44 16.72
C VAL A 141 5.83 -8.25 15.62
N ILE A 142 5.06 -8.68 14.61
CA ILE A 142 5.52 -9.54 13.52
C ILE A 142 5.62 -8.73 12.24
N GLY A 143 6.85 -8.44 11.83
CA GLY A 143 7.19 -7.65 10.63
C GLY A 143 8.12 -6.49 10.94
N CYS A 144 9.28 -6.47 10.28
CA CYS A 144 10.37 -5.51 10.49
C CYS A 144 10.37 -4.35 9.47
N GLY A 145 9.21 -4.07 8.84
CA GLY A 145 9.01 -2.88 8.03
C GLY A 145 8.79 -1.61 8.87
N PRO A 146 8.67 -0.41 8.24
CA PRO A 146 8.50 0.85 8.97
C PRO A 146 7.34 0.84 9.96
N ALA A 147 6.20 0.24 9.60
CA ALA A 147 5.05 0.14 10.49
C ALA A 147 5.32 -0.74 11.72
N GLY A 148 5.94 -1.91 11.54
CA GLY A 148 6.23 -2.84 12.62
C GLY A 148 7.28 -2.29 13.59
N MET A 149 8.37 -1.72 13.07
CA MET A 149 9.41 -1.11 13.90
C MET A 149 8.86 0.10 14.68
N ALA A 150 8.07 0.98 14.02
CA ALA A 150 7.45 2.13 14.68
C ALA A 150 6.48 1.70 15.79
N LEU A 151 5.73 0.62 15.57
CA LEU A 151 4.83 0.09 16.58
C LEU A 151 5.61 -0.55 17.75
N ALA A 152 6.62 -1.36 17.46
CA ALA A 152 7.40 -2.03 18.49
C ALA A 152 8.07 -1.00 19.44
N CYS A 153 8.71 0.04 18.88
CA CYS A 153 9.29 1.08 19.73
C CYS A 153 8.21 1.88 20.49
N ALA A 154 7.07 2.21 19.89
CA ALA A 154 6.00 2.93 20.57
C ALA A 154 5.39 2.12 21.73
N LEU A 155 5.23 0.80 21.58
CA LEU A 155 4.79 -0.11 22.64
C LEU A 155 5.78 -0.15 23.79
N ALA A 156 7.08 -0.31 23.50
CA ALA A 156 8.11 -0.37 24.53
C ALA A 156 8.30 0.98 25.25
N GLU A 157 8.22 2.10 24.52
CA GLU A 157 8.24 3.46 25.10
C GLU A 157 7.04 3.67 26.03
N GLU A 158 5.84 3.26 25.62
CA GLU A 158 4.64 3.39 26.44
C GLU A 158 4.68 2.47 27.68
N ALA A 159 5.18 1.23 27.52
CA ALA A 159 5.42 0.32 28.64
C ALA A 159 6.39 0.90 29.67
N SER A 160 7.48 1.50 29.19
CA SER A 160 8.46 2.19 30.05
C SER A 160 7.83 3.39 30.77
N ARG A 161 7.04 4.21 30.05
CA ARG A 161 6.33 5.36 30.63
C ARG A 161 5.36 4.96 31.74
N LEU A 162 4.71 3.81 31.60
CA LEU A 162 3.79 3.27 32.61
C LEU A 162 4.51 2.52 33.74
N GLY A 163 5.80 2.22 33.58
CA GLY A 163 6.58 1.46 34.57
C GLY A 163 6.08 0.03 34.76
N ASN A 164 5.39 -0.54 33.76
CA ASN A 164 4.74 -1.84 33.88
C ASN A 164 5.65 -3.04 33.59
N GLY A 165 6.90 -2.80 33.11
CA GLY A 165 7.91 -3.83 32.87
C GLY A 165 7.57 -4.82 31.75
N MET A 166 6.64 -4.47 30.84
CA MET A 166 6.28 -5.32 29.72
C MET A 166 7.42 -5.48 28.73
N LYS A 167 7.61 -6.71 28.27
CA LYS A 167 8.62 -7.09 27.28
C LYS A 167 7.97 -7.04 25.87
N VAL A 168 8.53 -6.21 25.00
CA VAL A 168 8.08 -6.11 23.60
C VAL A 168 9.10 -6.78 22.68
N GLY A 169 8.61 -7.67 21.81
CA GLY A 169 9.41 -8.37 20.82
C GLY A 169 9.09 -7.92 19.40
N LEU A 170 10.11 -7.93 18.55
CA LEU A 170 10.03 -7.70 17.11
C LEU A 170 10.52 -8.96 16.39
N LEU A 171 9.67 -9.56 15.56
CA LEU A 171 9.94 -10.80 14.82
C LEU A 171 9.90 -10.53 13.33
N GLY A 172 10.92 -10.92 12.61
CA GLY A 172 10.94 -10.84 11.15
C GLY A 172 12.36 -10.88 10.59
N PRO A 173 12.50 -10.83 9.26
CA PRO A 173 13.80 -10.84 8.62
C PRO A 173 14.55 -9.52 8.85
N ASP A 174 15.85 -9.61 9.06
CA ASP A 174 16.77 -8.47 9.15
C ASP A 174 17.16 -8.01 7.74
N VAL A 175 16.29 -7.25 7.12
CA VAL A 175 16.45 -6.75 5.75
C VAL A 175 16.29 -5.23 5.68
N PRO A 176 17.00 -4.56 4.76
CA PRO A 176 16.81 -3.11 4.55
C PRO A 176 15.41 -2.80 4.02
N PHE A 177 14.95 -1.57 4.26
CA PHE A 177 13.78 -1.05 3.57
C PHE A 177 14.09 -0.93 2.07
N VAL A 178 13.16 -1.38 1.22
CA VAL A 178 13.42 -1.51 -0.23
C VAL A 178 12.49 -0.66 -1.09
N ASN A 179 11.34 -0.25 -0.58
CA ASN A 179 10.38 0.53 -1.37
C ASN A 179 10.71 2.02 -1.31
N THR A 180 10.62 2.72 -2.42
CA THR A 180 10.73 4.18 -2.45
C THR A 180 9.52 4.81 -1.79
N TYR A 181 9.74 5.60 -0.74
CA TYR A 181 8.69 6.35 -0.07
C TYR A 181 8.76 7.83 -0.44
N GLY A 182 7.71 8.30 -1.10
CA GLY A 182 7.44 9.71 -1.27
C GLY A 182 6.43 10.20 -0.24
N VAL A 183 6.67 11.33 0.38
CA VAL A 183 5.86 11.88 1.46
C VAL A 183 5.66 13.38 1.30
N TRP A 184 4.60 13.91 1.87
CA TRP A 184 4.48 15.34 2.08
C TRP A 184 5.42 15.76 3.20
N GLU A 185 6.25 16.78 2.93
CA GLU A 185 7.28 17.23 3.88
C GLU A 185 6.69 17.59 5.24
N ASP A 186 5.59 18.34 5.26
CA ASP A 186 4.91 18.76 6.48
C ASP A 186 4.50 17.59 7.39
N GLU A 187 4.11 16.44 6.82
CA GLU A 187 3.77 15.25 7.60
C GLU A 187 4.99 14.65 8.32
N PHE A 188 6.17 14.69 7.71
CA PHE A 188 7.41 14.22 8.34
C PHE A 188 7.99 15.24 9.32
N LEU A 189 7.81 16.54 9.05
CA LEU A 189 8.15 17.59 10.02
C LEU A 189 7.33 17.47 11.30
N ASP A 190 6.01 17.24 11.17
CA ASP A 190 5.11 17.03 12.32
C ASP A 190 5.49 15.80 13.16
N LEU A 191 6.12 14.80 12.55
CA LEU A 191 6.64 13.61 13.22
C LEU A 191 8.06 13.78 13.79
N GLY A 192 8.71 14.92 13.57
CA GLY A 192 10.10 15.14 13.96
C GLY A 192 11.11 14.37 13.10
N LEU A 193 10.73 13.94 11.90
CA LEU A 193 11.52 13.07 11.01
C LEU A 193 12.16 13.81 9.83
N SER A 194 12.41 15.12 9.95
CA SER A 194 13.05 15.91 8.89
C SER A 194 14.42 15.35 8.47
N HIS A 195 15.16 14.77 9.41
CA HIS A 195 16.47 14.16 9.17
C HIS A 195 16.40 12.84 8.39
N CYS A 196 15.21 12.30 8.17
CA CYS A 196 14.97 11.11 7.35
C CYS A 196 14.51 11.46 5.92
N LEU A 197 14.69 12.71 5.47
CA LEU A 197 14.38 13.14 4.12
C LEU A 197 15.65 13.22 3.27
N GLU A 198 15.72 12.47 2.16
CA GLU A 198 16.85 12.46 1.22
C GLU A 198 16.82 13.72 0.34
N THR A 199 15.67 13.99 -0.26
CA THR A 199 15.48 15.13 -1.18
C THR A 199 14.13 15.77 -0.91
N VAL A 200 14.12 17.10 -0.84
CA VAL A 200 12.89 17.87 -0.65
C VAL A 200 12.67 18.75 -1.87
N PHE A 201 11.47 18.67 -2.44
CA PHE A 201 11.05 19.44 -3.62
C PHE A 201 10.23 20.66 -3.17
N ASP A 202 10.49 21.81 -3.81
CA ASP A 202 9.81 23.06 -3.47
C ASP A 202 8.29 22.98 -3.67
N ASP A 203 7.86 22.16 -4.62
CA ASP A 203 6.45 21.93 -4.92
C ASP A 203 6.24 20.59 -5.66
N ALA A 204 4.97 20.19 -5.77
CA ALA A 204 4.54 19.09 -6.60
C ALA A 204 3.72 19.63 -7.80
N VAL A 205 3.99 19.09 -8.99
CA VAL A 205 3.28 19.45 -10.22
C VAL A 205 2.52 18.25 -10.76
N CYS A 206 1.26 18.48 -11.08
CA CYS A 206 0.41 17.50 -11.75
C CYS A 206 0.05 17.98 -13.16
N HIS A 207 -0.16 17.05 -14.08
CA HIS A 207 -0.61 17.36 -15.44
C HIS A 207 -1.86 16.52 -15.77
N PHE A 208 -3.00 17.21 -15.89
CA PHE A 208 -4.30 16.64 -16.19
C PHE A 208 -4.78 17.11 -17.56
N GLY A 209 -4.56 16.33 -18.59
CA GLY A 209 -4.90 16.66 -19.98
C GLY A 209 -3.69 16.91 -20.87
N ASP A 210 -3.94 17.13 -22.15
CA ASP A 210 -2.89 17.33 -23.15
C ASP A 210 -2.38 18.78 -23.09
N GLY A 211 -1.07 18.94 -23.13
CA GLY A 211 -0.38 20.24 -23.09
C GLY A 211 -0.34 20.90 -21.71
N ASP A 212 0.05 22.17 -21.68
CA ASP A 212 0.28 22.92 -20.43
C ASP A 212 -1.01 23.43 -19.78
N GLN A 213 -2.14 23.39 -20.47
CA GLN A 213 -3.43 23.87 -19.95
C GLN A 213 -3.96 23.04 -18.77
N GLY A 214 -3.49 21.79 -18.62
CA GLY A 214 -3.84 20.92 -17.51
C GLY A 214 -2.82 20.88 -16.38
N ALA A 215 -1.80 21.78 -16.40
CA ALA A 215 -0.79 21.84 -15.36
C ALA A 215 -1.36 22.45 -14.07
N VAL A 216 -1.19 21.76 -12.96
CA VAL A 216 -1.58 22.19 -11.62
C VAL A 216 -0.35 22.15 -10.73
N THR A 217 0.01 23.31 -10.19
CA THR A 217 1.01 23.42 -9.11
C THR A 217 0.25 23.24 -7.79
N VAL A 218 0.66 22.23 -7.01
CA VAL A 218 -0.12 21.82 -5.83
C VAL A 218 0.02 22.80 -4.66
N GLY A 219 1.16 23.51 -4.58
CA GLY A 219 1.43 24.46 -3.48
C GLY A 219 1.76 23.75 -2.17
N ARG A 220 2.32 22.54 -2.24
CA ARG A 220 2.74 21.75 -1.08
C ARG A 220 4.06 21.05 -1.39
N ARG A 221 5.02 21.16 -0.48
CA ARG A 221 6.33 20.54 -0.62
C ARG A 221 6.25 19.03 -0.48
N TYR A 222 7.00 18.35 -1.32
CA TYR A 222 7.07 16.89 -1.34
C TYR A 222 8.50 16.43 -1.08
N ALA A 223 8.69 15.23 -0.59
CA ALA A 223 10.01 14.72 -0.28
C ALA A 223 10.15 13.23 -0.58
N LYS A 224 11.37 12.82 -0.93
CA LYS A 224 11.79 11.41 -0.94
C LYS A 224 12.39 11.06 0.41
N VAL A 225 11.96 9.96 1.00
CA VAL A 225 12.49 9.47 2.27
C VAL A 225 13.85 8.81 2.05
N ASP A 226 14.80 9.13 2.91
CA ASP A 226 16.03 8.37 3.08
C ASP A 226 15.70 7.09 3.87
N LEU A 227 15.75 5.97 3.18
CA LEU A 227 15.35 4.67 3.74
C LEU A 227 16.30 4.19 4.83
N ASP A 228 17.59 4.44 4.66
CA ASP A 228 18.61 4.05 5.62
C ASP A 228 18.50 4.91 6.88
N ALA A 229 18.34 6.23 6.74
CA ALA A 229 18.13 7.14 7.86
C ALA A 229 16.85 6.83 8.64
N LEU A 230 15.74 6.51 7.93
CA LEU A 230 14.48 6.12 8.60
C LEU A 230 14.63 4.79 9.34
N GLN A 231 15.28 3.79 8.73
CA GLN A 231 15.52 2.49 9.36
C GLN A 231 16.43 2.62 10.58
N ASP A 232 17.53 3.35 10.47
CA ASP A 232 18.46 3.61 11.57
C ASP A 232 17.78 4.36 12.71
N HIS A 233 16.95 5.38 12.40
CA HIS A 233 16.17 6.10 13.40
C HIS A 233 15.23 5.18 14.19
N LEU A 234 14.45 4.34 13.49
CA LEU A 234 13.53 3.42 14.12
C LEU A 234 14.26 2.33 14.90
N LEU A 235 15.38 1.84 14.38
CA LEU A 235 16.22 0.86 15.06
C LEU A 235 16.82 1.42 16.36
N GLN A 236 17.32 2.65 16.33
CA GLN A 236 17.84 3.32 17.52
C GLN A 236 16.74 3.48 18.58
N ARG A 237 15.54 3.89 18.20
CA ARG A 237 14.40 3.98 19.12
C ARG A 237 14.03 2.62 19.71
N CYS A 238 14.02 1.56 18.90
CA CYS A 238 13.78 0.20 19.40
C CYS A 238 14.85 -0.23 20.41
N GLN A 239 16.12 0.11 20.15
CA GLN A 239 17.23 -0.19 21.06
C GLN A 239 17.09 0.56 22.40
N ASP A 240 16.84 1.86 22.35
CA ASP A 240 16.70 2.72 23.52
C ASP A 240 15.50 2.31 24.39
N ALA A 241 14.42 1.86 23.77
CA ALA A 241 13.23 1.36 24.44
C ALA A 241 13.34 -0.10 24.93
N GLY A 242 14.42 -0.81 24.60
CA GLY A 242 14.65 -2.19 25.03
C GLY A 242 13.82 -3.25 24.29
N VAL A 243 13.43 -2.99 23.05
CA VAL A 243 12.76 -3.97 22.19
C VAL A 243 13.68 -5.17 21.95
N ARG A 244 13.16 -6.38 22.11
CA ARG A 244 13.86 -7.62 21.80
C ARG A 244 13.65 -8.00 20.33
N PHE A 245 14.62 -8.64 19.71
CA PHE A 245 14.55 -9.01 18.30
C PHE A 245 14.82 -10.50 18.07
N ARG A 246 14.05 -11.09 17.17
CA ARG A 246 14.29 -12.44 16.64
C ARG A 246 14.23 -12.43 15.12
N GLU A 247 15.33 -12.85 14.47
CA GLU A 247 15.37 -13.03 13.01
C GLU A 247 14.75 -14.38 12.64
N GLU A 248 13.43 -14.40 12.45
CA GLU A 248 12.69 -15.57 12.02
C GLU A 248 11.48 -15.17 11.16
N ILE A 249 10.88 -16.16 10.48
CA ILE A 249 9.70 -15.97 9.65
C ILE A 249 8.52 -16.70 10.28
N MET A 250 7.50 -15.95 10.64
CA MET A 250 6.25 -16.50 11.14
C MET A 250 5.56 -17.31 10.04
N GLU A 251 5.18 -18.55 10.34
CA GLU A 251 4.32 -19.41 9.51
C GLU A 251 2.87 -19.39 9.98
N LYS A 252 2.66 -19.35 11.29
CA LYS A 252 1.33 -19.43 11.89
C LYS A 252 1.30 -18.76 13.26
N VAL A 253 0.16 -18.18 13.60
CA VAL A 253 -0.16 -17.77 14.96
C VAL A 253 -1.27 -18.69 15.47
N GLU A 254 -1.06 -19.31 16.63
CA GLU A 254 -2.00 -20.20 17.28
C GLU A 254 -2.33 -19.64 18.66
N ARG A 255 -3.53 -19.96 19.17
CA ARG A 255 -3.87 -19.65 20.55
C ARG A 255 -3.18 -20.63 21.50
N SER A 256 -2.60 -20.13 22.56
CA SER A 256 -2.08 -20.94 23.64
C SER A 256 -3.26 -21.38 24.55
N GLY A 257 -3.58 -22.65 24.58
CA GLY A 257 -4.54 -23.36 25.42
C GLY A 257 -5.45 -22.56 26.38
N GLU A 258 -5.79 -23.11 27.55
CA GLU A 258 -6.72 -22.49 28.52
C GLU A 258 -6.20 -21.21 29.22
N GLY A 259 -4.91 -20.84 29.07
CA GLY A 259 -4.28 -19.71 29.77
C GLY A 259 -4.40 -18.36 29.07
N GLY A 260 -4.94 -18.28 27.85
CA GLY A 260 -4.99 -17.05 27.06
C GLY A 260 -3.59 -16.58 26.66
N GLY A 261 -3.33 -16.36 25.38
CA GLY A 261 -2.04 -15.99 24.82
C GLY A 261 -1.90 -16.55 23.41
N ALA A 262 -0.81 -16.24 22.75
CA ALA A 262 -0.53 -16.70 21.40
C ALA A 262 0.81 -17.45 21.34
N VAL A 263 0.87 -18.45 20.46
CA VAL A 263 2.12 -19.14 20.08
C VAL A 263 2.38 -18.81 18.62
N VAL A 264 3.51 -18.17 18.35
CA VAL A 264 3.98 -17.87 17.02
C VAL A 264 4.91 -18.97 16.57
N ARG A 265 4.48 -19.74 15.56
CA ARG A 265 5.31 -20.79 14.95
C ARG A 265 6.13 -20.20 13.82
N CYS A 266 7.41 -20.44 13.87
CA CYS A 266 8.39 -19.94 12.91
C CYS A 266 8.77 -21.03 11.90
N ARG A 267 9.19 -20.60 10.71
CA ARG A 267 9.63 -21.50 9.63
C ARG A 267 10.82 -22.39 10.04
N GLY A 268 11.70 -21.90 10.90
CA GLY A 268 12.82 -22.65 11.47
C GLY A 268 12.43 -23.77 12.43
N GLY A 269 11.12 -23.96 12.72
CA GLY A 269 10.59 -24.94 13.67
C GLY A 269 10.47 -24.42 15.11
N GLU A 270 10.92 -23.21 15.37
CA GLU A 270 10.81 -22.57 16.67
C GLU A 270 9.36 -22.16 16.97
N ALA A 271 8.97 -22.21 18.25
CA ALA A 271 7.67 -21.77 18.75
C ALA A 271 7.91 -20.74 19.86
N LEU A 272 7.36 -19.53 19.68
CA LEU A 272 7.55 -18.40 20.57
C LEU A 272 6.23 -18.01 21.24
N GLY A 273 6.18 -18.06 22.57
CA GLY A 273 5.01 -17.68 23.36
C GLY A 273 4.92 -16.17 23.57
N CYS A 274 3.70 -15.61 23.52
CA CYS A 274 3.42 -14.23 23.90
C CYS A 274 1.97 -14.11 24.40
N ASP A 275 1.61 -13.01 25.04
CA ASP A 275 0.21 -12.76 25.40
C ASP A 275 -0.59 -12.31 24.17
N VAL A 276 0.01 -11.45 23.36
CA VAL A 276 -0.61 -10.95 22.12
C VAL A 276 0.39 -10.87 20.96
N ALA A 277 -0.02 -11.36 19.81
CA ALA A 277 0.68 -11.19 18.53
C ALA A 277 0.03 -10.09 17.71
N ILE A 278 0.84 -9.20 17.11
CA ILE A 278 0.40 -8.08 16.28
C ILE A 278 1.06 -8.22 14.91
N LEU A 279 0.26 -8.48 13.87
CA LEU A 279 0.74 -8.65 12.51
C LEU A 279 1.02 -7.28 11.87
N ALA A 280 2.26 -7.03 11.48
CA ALA A 280 2.70 -5.80 10.83
C ALA A 280 3.56 -6.06 9.56
N SER A 281 3.40 -7.23 8.94
CA SER A 281 4.19 -7.71 7.79
C SER A 281 3.59 -7.30 6.43
N GLY A 282 2.86 -6.19 6.38
CA GLY A 282 2.20 -5.73 5.16
C GLY A 282 1.07 -6.67 4.73
N ALA A 283 0.76 -6.71 3.42
CA ALA A 283 -0.31 -7.55 2.90
C ALA A 283 -0.01 -9.06 2.98
N ALA A 284 1.22 -9.45 3.27
CA ALA A 284 1.64 -10.86 3.30
C ALA A 284 0.96 -11.69 4.39
N THR A 285 0.50 -11.07 5.46
CA THR A 285 -0.10 -11.75 6.62
C THR A 285 -1.61 -11.54 6.74
N SER A 286 -2.23 -10.89 5.78
CA SER A 286 -3.70 -10.68 5.78
C SER A 286 -4.50 -11.99 5.81
N GLN A 287 -3.95 -13.09 5.31
CA GLN A 287 -4.57 -14.42 5.33
C GLN A 287 -4.77 -15.01 6.74
N PHE A 288 -4.19 -14.43 7.76
CA PHE A 288 -4.33 -14.87 9.16
C PHE A 288 -5.41 -14.09 9.93
N LEU A 289 -6.15 -13.24 9.24
CA LEU A 289 -7.24 -12.44 9.81
C LEU A 289 -8.56 -12.73 9.09
N GLU A 290 -9.62 -12.59 9.82
CA GLU A 290 -10.98 -12.51 9.28
C GLU A 290 -11.33 -11.06 8.96
N TYR A 291 -12.03 -10.86 7.85
CA TYR A 291 -12.41 -9.53 7.36
C TYR A 291 -13.91 -9.42 7.22
N GLU A 292 -14.39 -8.17 7.18
CA GLU A 292 -15.82 -7.87 6.95
C GLU A 292 -16.32 -8.51 5.66
N GLU A 293 -17.53 -9.07 5.72
CA GLU A 293 -18.25 -9.61 4.57
C GLU A 293 -19.08 -8.50 3.87
N ASP A 294 -19.51 -8.75 2.64
CA ASP A 294 -20.35 -7.84 1.84
C ASP A 294 -19.75 -6.42 1.66
N VAL A 295 -18.43 -6.35 1.59
CA VAL A 295 -17.67 -5.11 1.31
C VAL A 295 -17.04 -5.21 -0.07
N PRO A 296 -16.93 -4.11 -0.83
CA PRO A 296 -16.17 -4.14 -2.08
C PRO A 296 -14.75 -4.67 -1.87
N SER A 297 -14.29 -5.55 -2.77
CA SER A 297 -12.92 -6.08 -2.69
C SER A 297 -11.89 -4.97 -2.82
N ALA A 298 -10.71 -5.16 -2.25
CA ALA A 298 -9.60 -4.24 -2.44
C ALA A 298 -9.29 -4.05 -3.93
N GLY A 299 -8.93 -2.84 -4.30
CA GLY A 299 -8.29 -2.54 -5.57
C GLY A 299 -6.78 -2.75 -5.45
N ALA A 300 -6.10 -2.69 -6.59
CA ALA A 300 -4.65 -2.77 -6.68
C ALA A 300 -4.09 -1.46 -7.26
N GLN A 301 -3.18 -0.82 -6.55
CA GLN A 301 -2.27 0.16 -7.11
C GLN A 301 -0.97 -0.58 -7.45
N THR A 302 -0.62 -0.62 -8.72
CA THR A 302 0.62 -1.24 -9.18
C THR A 302 1.53 -0.19 -9.80
N ALA A 303 2.83 -0.36 -9.61
CA ALA A 303 3.83 0.55 -10.11
C ALA A 303 5.08 -0.21 -10.57
N TYR A 304 5.70 0.31 -11.63
CA TYR A 304 7.06 -0.02 -12.01
C TYR A 304 7.88 1.25 -12.04
N GLY A 305 8.98 1.26 -11.33
CA GLY A 305 9.91 2.38 -11.25
C GLY A 305 11.36 1.95 -11.25
N PHE A 306 12.23 2.91 -11.50
CA PHE A 306 13.67 2.72 -11.38
C PHE A 306 14.37 4.02 -11.01
N GLU A 307 15.43 3.91 -10.25
CA GLU A 307 16.42 4.96 -10.03
C GLU A 307 17.52 4.82 -11.08
N VAL A 308 17.83 5.90 -11.76
CA VAL A 308 18.75 5.91 -12.90
C VAL A 308 19.68 7.12 -12.85
N GLU A 309 20.86 7.00 -13.48
CA GLU A 309 21.66 8.13 -13.92
C GLU A 309 21.19 8.55 -15.32
N VAL A 310 21.00 9.85 -15.52
CA VAL A 310 20.56 10.42 -16.81
C VAL A 310 21.51 11.50 -17.33
N ASP A 311 21.44 11.78 -18.65
CA ASP A 311 22.18 12.89 -19.24
C ASP A 311 21.59 14.23 -18.80
N ALA A 312 20.25 14.31 -18.80
CA ALA A 312 19.49 15.47 -18.37
C ALA A 312 18.12 15.03 -17.85
N TYR A 313 17.67 15.66 -16.78
CA TYR A 313 16.31 15.50 -16.29
C TYR A 313 15.35 16.32 -17.17
N PRO A 314 14.21 15.76 -17.61
CA PRO A 314 13.38 16.42 -18.63
C PRO A 314 12.46 17.53 -18.09
N PHE A 315 12.47 17.78 -16.79
CA PHE A 315 11.57 18.72 -16.12
C PHE A 315 12.34 19.69 -15.20
N ASP A 316 11.59 20.50 -14.45
CA ASP A 316 12.15 21.39 -13.41
C ASP A 316 12.71 20.57 -12.24
N GLU A 317 14.03 20.66 -12.02
CA GLU A 317 14.74 19.91 -10.97
C GLU A 317 14.38 20.33 -9.53
N LYS A 318 13.64 21.41 -9.35
CA LYS A 318 13.16 21.85 -8.04
C LYS A 318 11.78 21.31 -7.69
N LYS A 319 11.11 20.67 -8.64
CA LYS A 319 9.72 20.22 -8.49
C LYS A 319 9.58 18.72 -8.70
N MET A 320 8.74 18.14 -7.88
CA MET A 320 8.28 16.78 -8.04
C MET A 320 7.22 16.71 -9.14
N HIS A 321 7.39 15.87 -10.17
CA HIS A 321 6.32 15.50 -11.08
C HIS A 321 5.46 14.41 -10.43
N PHE A 322 4.34 14.83 -9.82
CA PHE A 322 3.56 14.01 -8.92
C PHE A 322 2.54 13.11 -9.62
N MET A 323 1.78 13.67 -10.58
CA MET A 323 0.85 12.93 -11.43
C MET A 323 0.87 13.51 -12.85
N ASP A 324 1.59 12.88 -13.77
CA ASP A 324 1.62 13.31 -15.17
C ASP A 324 0.88 12.31 -16.05
N PHE A 325 -0.36 12.62 -16.38
CA PHE A 325 -1.20 11.81 -17.26
C PHE A 325 -1.03 12.15 -18.75
N ARG A 326 -0.15 13.08 -19.12
CA ARG A 326 0.10 13.43 -20.52
C ARG A 326 0.68 12.25 -21.28
N ARG A 327 0.17 12.04 -22.50
CA ARG A 327 0.63 10.97 -23.42
C ARG A 327 0.86 11.44 -24.84
N HIS A 328 0.56 12.69 -25.15
CA HIS A 328 0.67 13.23 -26.50
C HIS A 328 2.08 13.07 -27.09
N HIS A 329 3.10 13.18 -26.25
CA HIS A 329 4.51 13.00 -26.63
C HIS A 329 4.88 11.56 -26.95
N THR A 330 4.11 10.57 -26.50
CA THR A 330 4.33 9.15 -26.83
C THR A 330 3.86 8.75 -28.21
N GLY A 331 3.17 9.64 -28.93
CA GLY A 331 2.54 9.33 -30.21
C GLY A 331 1.32 8.41 -30.09
N VAL A 332 0.85 8.10 -28.89
CA VAL A 332 -0.34 7.30 -28.63
C VAL A 332 -1.52 8.21 -28.34
N TRP A 333 -2.40 8.38 -29.30
CA TRP A 333 -3.58 9.21 -29.14
C TRP A 333 -4.86 8.50 -29.58
N ARG A 334 -5.90 8.52 -28.74
CA ARG A 334 -7.22 7.91 -28.99
C ARG A 334 -7.17 6.48 -29.54
N GLY A 335 -6.27 5.65 -29.02
CA GLY A 335 -6.13 4.26 -29.43
C GLY A 335 -5.47 4.06 -30.81
N LYS A 336 -4.83 5.08 -31.35
CA LYS A 336 -4.07 4.98 -32.61
C LYS A 336 -2.60 5.29 -32.32
N ALA A 337 -1.71 4.36 -32.69
CA ALA A 337 -0.29 4.63 -32.71
C ALA A 337 0.01 5.65 -33.81
N LEU A 338 0.70 6.73 -33.47
CA LEU A 338 1.24 7.67 -34.44
C LEU A 338 2.63 7.25 -34.95
N HIS A 339 3.27 6.32 -34.22
CA HIS A 339 4.60 5.81 -34.54
C HIS A 339 4.55 4.29 -34.82
N PRO A 340 5.15 3.80 -35.91
CA PRO A 340 5.09 2.38 -36.29
C PRO A 340 5.64 1.40 -35.25
N GLY A 341 6.61 1.81 -34.42
CA GLY A 341 7.18 0.99 -33.35
C GLY A 341 6.26 0.75 -32.16
N MET A 342 5.17 1.51 -32.03
CA MET A 342 4.23 1.43 -30.89
C MET A 342 3.05 0.48 -31.13
N THR A 343 2.95 -0.14 -32.30
CA THR A 343 1.81 -1.01 -32.67
C THR A 343 1.61 -2.16 -31.68
N ARG A 344 2.68 -2.68 -31.10
CA ARG A 344 2.64 -3.79 -30.14
C ARG A 344 2.06 -3.36 -28.80
N ALA A 345 2.39 -2.15 -28.33
CA ALA A 345 1.85 -1.60 -27.08
C ALA A 345 0.33 -1.32 -27.14
N LEU A 346 -0.25 -1.19 -28.35
CA LEU A 346 -1.66 -0.91 -28.55
C LEU A 346 -2.52 -2.16 -28.75
N THR A 347 -1.92 -3.31 -29.02
CA THR A 347 -2.64 -4.57 -29.30
C THR A 347 -2.77 -5.47 -28.07
N GLU A 348 -2.02 -5.21 -27.02
CA GLU A 348 -2.07 -5.98 -25.78
C GLU A 348 -3.19 -5.48 -24.87
N GLU A 349 -3.87 -6.40 -24.19
CA GLU A 349 -4.89 -6.06 -23.21
C GLU A 349 -4.33 -5.15 -22.12
N GLY A 350 -5.05 -4.09 -21.77
CA GLY A 350 -4.60 -3.08 -20.80
C GLY A 350 -3.60 -2.06 -21.34
N SER A 351 -3.18 -2.15 -22.61
CA SER A 351 -2.30 -1.16 -23.24
C SER A 351 -2.98 0.19 -23.42
N TRP A 352 -2.15 1.24 -23.58
CA TRP A 352 -2.66 2.59 -23.81
C TRP A 352 -3.56 2.67 -25.05
N GLY A 353 -4.67 3.40 -24.90
CA GLY A 353 -5.63 3.64 -25.95
C GLY A 353 -6.56 2.47 -26.26
N THR A 354 -6.49 1.37 -25.53
CA THR A 354 -7.45 0.26 -25.63
C THR A 354 -8.70 0.54 -24.80
N LYS A 355 -9.77 -0.22 -25.06
CA LYS A 355 -11.01 -0.11 -24.27
C LYS A 355 -10.86 -0.61 -22.84
N THR A 356 -9.87 -1.47 -22.60
CA THR A 356 -9.55 -2.06 -21.29
C THR A 356 -8.39 -1.33 -20.60
N GLU A 357 -8.02 -0.15 -21.11
CA GLU A 357 -6.97 0.66 -20.52
C GLU A 357 -7.30 1.04 -19.09
N VAL A 358 -6.41 0.67 -18.16
CA VAL A 358 -6.34 1.29 -16.83
C VAL A 358 -5.44 2.52 -16.94
N PRO A 359 -5.94 3.72 -16.60
CA PRO A 359 -5.13 4.93 -16.63
C PRO A 359 -3.91 4.84 -15.74
N SER A 360 -2.75 5.20 -16.28
CA SER A 360 -1.49 5.31 -15.56
C SER A 360 -0.84 6.66 -15.81
N PHE A 361 0.06 7.05 -14.94
CA PHE A 361 0.75 8.34 -14.97
C PHE A 361 2.22 8.20 -14.62
N LEU A 362 3.01 9.15 -15.07
CA LEU A 362 4.40 9.29 -14.68
C LEU A 362 4.48 9.99 -13.32
N TYR A 363 5.30 9.41 -12.46
CA TYR A 363 5.76 9.95 -11.20
C TYR A 363 7.28 10.10 -11.30
N ALA A 364 7.84 11.30 -11.13
CA ALA A 364 9.25 11.52 -11.37
C ALA A 364 9.87 12.48 -10.34
N MET A 365 11.00 12.07 -9.79
CA MET A 365 11.79 12.82 -8.81
C MET A 365 13.19 13.06 -9.34
N PRO A 366 13.65 14.32 -9.48
CA PRO A 366 15.05 14.61 -9.67
C PRO A 366 15.81 14.33 -8.37
N LEU A 367 16.99 13.75 -8.48
CA LEU A 367 17.85 13.41 -7.36
C LEU A 367 19.24 14.03 -7.59
N GLU A 368 20.02 14.18 -6.53
CA GLU A 368 21.36 14.74 -6.62
C GLU A 368 22.31 13.91 -7.51
N GLY A 369 23.29 14.56 -8.10
CA GLY A 369 24.35 13.91 -8.89
C GLY A 369 23.92 13.41 -10.28
N GLY A 370 22.88 14.00 -10.88
CA GLY A 370 22.37 13.58 -12.20
C GLY A 370 21.55 12.29 -12.13
N ARG A 371 21.12 11.90 -10.95
CA ARG A 371 20.20 10.79 -10.73
C ARG A 371 18.75 11.25 -10.85
N ALA A 372 17.88 10.34 -11.20
CA ALA A 372 16.44 10.56 -11.18
C ALA A 372 15.71 9.25 -10.85
N PHE A 373 14.57 9.36 -10.19
CA PHE A 373 13.63 8.26 -10.03
C PHE A 373 12.43 8.50 -10.95
N PHE A 374 12.11 7.51 -11.77
CA PHE A 374 10.94 7.51 -12.65
C PHE A 374 10.07 6.30 -12.36
N GLN A 375 8.76 6.51 -12.30
CA GLN A 375 7.81 5.44 -12.05
C GLN A 375 6.54 5.64 -12.89
N GLU A 376 6.09 4.58 -13.56
CA GLU A 376 4.75 4.51 -14.15
C GLU A 376 3.84 3.73 -13.22
N THR A 377 2.74 4.34 -12.79
CA THR A 377 1.82 3.76 -11.82
C THR A 377 0.37 4.06 -12.19
N CYS A 378 -0.55 3.16 -11.81
CA CYS A 378 -1.97 3.47 -11.83
C CYS A 378 -2.42 3.97 -10.45
N LEU A 379 -3.51 4.75 -10.39
CA LEU A 379 -4.13 5.11 -9.10
C LEU A 379 -4.73 3.89 -8.43
N VAL A 380 -5.56 3.17 -9.17
CA VAL A 380 -6.22 1.95 -8.74
C VAL A 380 -6.78 1.19 -9.93
N ALA A 381 -6.73 -0.13 -9.86
CA ALA A 381 -7.41 -1.04 -10.77
C ALA A 381 -8.08 -2.14 -9.96
N LYS A 382 -9.16 -2.74 -10.49
CA LYS A 382 -9.75 -3.93 -9.86
C LYS A 382 -8.85 -5.15 -10.07
N ASP A 383 -8.37 -5.32 -11.29
CA ASP A 383 -7.34 -6.28 -11.63
C ASP A 383 -6.00 -5.54 -11.73
N ALA A 384 -4.98 -6.06 -11.07
CA ALA A 384 -3.66 -5.45 -11.06
C ALA A 384 -3.12 -5.27 -12.48
N VAL A 385 -2.69 -4.06 -12.82
CA VAL A 385 -1.99 -3.84 -14.09
C VAL A 385 -0.68 -4.62 -14.06
N PRO A 386 -0.40 -5.47 -15.06
CA PRO A 386 0.85 -6.24 -15.09
C PRO A 386 2.08 -5.33 -15.11
N PHE A 387 3.12 -5.71 -14.38
CA PHE A 387 4.34 -4.92 -14.25
C PHE A 387 5.05 -4.69 -15.58
N ASP A 388 5.06 -5.68 -16.45
CA ASP A 388 5.64 -5.56 -17.79
C ASP A 388 4.88 -4.56 -18.68
N VAL A 389 3.58 -4.38 -18.47
CA VAL A 389 2.79 -3.33 -19.12
C VAL A 389 3.23 -1.95 -18.62
N LEU A 390 3.37 -1.77 -17.31
CA LEU A 390 3.82 -0.50 -16.71
C LEU A 390 5.26 -0.18 -17.12
N ARG A 391 6.13 -1.19 -17.14
CA ARG A 391 7.50 -1.04 -17.61
C ARG A 391 7.57 -0.53 -19.03
N ARG A 392 6.87 -1.16 -19.97
CA ARG A 392 6.82 -0.71 -21.37
C ARG A 392 6.27 0.70 -21.52
N ARG A 393 5.25 1.05 -20.72
CA ARG A 393 4.70 2.40 -20.69
C ARG A 393 5.74 3.42 -20.24
N LEU A 394 6.47 3.12 -19.17
CA LEU A 394 7.54 3.98 -18.66
C LEU A 394 8.64 4.17 -19.69
N GLU A 395 9.17 3.07 -20.25
CA GLU A 395 10.22 3.10 -21.28
C GLU A 395 9.80 3.93 -22.48
N THR A 396 8.57 3.71 -23.00
CA THR A 396 8.01 4.49 -24.11
C THR A 396 7.89 5.98 -23.78
N ARG A 397 7.48 6.31 -22.55
CA ARG A 397 7.34 7.70 -22.11
C ARG A 397 8.69 8.39 -22.02
N LEU A 398 9.70 7.76 -21.43
CA LEU A 398 11.03 8.31 -21.30
C LEU A 398 11.73 8.48 -22.66
N GLU A 399 11.60 7.50 -23.55
CA GLU A 399 12.07 7.62 -24.94
C GLU A 399 11.47 8.84 -25.63
N SER A 400 10.13 9.00 -25.51
CA SER A 400 9.41 10.14 -26.11
C SER A 400 9.80 11.49 -25.52
N LEU A 401 10.22 11.52 -24.25
CA LEU A 401 10.76 12.71 -23.56
C LEU A 401 12.23 12.97 -23.89
N GLY A 402 12.89 12.09 -24.65
CA GLY A 402 14.31 12.18 -25.00
C GLY A 402 15.23 11.89 -23.83
N VAL A 403 14.75 11.21 -22.78
CA VAL A 403 15.57 10.86 -21.61
C VAL A 403 16.54 9.75 -21.99
N ARG A 404 17.83 10.02 -21.83
CA ARG A 404 18.90 9.04 -22.02
C ARG A 404 19.35 8.50 -20.68
N VAL A 405 19.09 7.22 -20.45
CA VAL A 405 19.52 6.50 -19.26
C VAL A 405 20.97 6.03 -19.46
N LYS A 406 21.89 6.47 -18.59
CA LYS A 406 23.30 6.03 -18.56
C LYS A 406 23.46 4.72 -17.82
N ALA A 407 22.82 4.64 -16.65
CA ALA A 407 22.88 3.45 -15.78
C ALA A 407 21.58 3.30 -15.02
N VAL A 408 21.13 2.06 -14.84
CA VAL A 408 20.04 1.70 -13.93
C VAL A 408 20.66 1.36 -12.58
N LEU A 409 20.38 2.14 -11.56
CA LEU A 409 20.90 1.99 -10.22
C LEU A 409 20.03 1.05 -9.38
N ASP A 410 18.70 1.22 -9.49
CA ASP A 410 17.73 0.39 -8.80
C ASP A 410 16.45 0.21 -9.63
N GLU A 411 15.77 -0.94 -9.49
CA GLU A 411 14.46 -1.23 -10.08
C GLU A 411 13.48 -1.58 -8.97
N GLU A 412 12.30 -0.99 -9.03
CA GLU A 412 11.24 -1.21 -8.05
C GLU A 412 9.95 -1.68 -8.71
N TRP A 413 9.34 -2.69 -8.11
CA TRP A 413 8.04 -3.22 -8.47
C TRP A 413 7.14 -3.15 -7.25
N SER A 414 6.07 -2.41 -7.34
CA SER A 414 5.16 -2.21 -6.21
C SER A 414 3.76 -2.70 -6.52
N TYR A 415 3.20 -3.43 -5.56
CA TYR A 415 1.79 -3.80 -5.50
C TYR A 415 1.23 -3.35 -4.15
N ILE A 416 0.31 -2.42 -4.17
CA ILE A 416 -0.30 -1.83 -2.98
C ILE A 416 -1.79 -2.14 -3.02
N PRO A 417 -2.30 -3.02 -2.13
CA PRO A 417 -3.75 -3.19 -2.00
C PRO A 417 -4.36 -1.93 -1.38
N VAL A 418 -5.43 -1.43 -1.98
CA VAL A 418 -6.09 -0.19 -1.56
C VAL A 418 -7.57 -0.40 -1.34
N GLY A 419 -8.12 0.15 -0.26
CA GLY A 419 -9.51 -0.07 0.14
C GLY A 419 -9.79 -1.54 0.50
N GLY A 420 -11.01 -1.98 0.29
CA GLY A 420 -11.44 -3.32 0.64
C GLY A 420 -11.98 -3.45 2.07
N PRO A 421 -12.28 -4.70 2.52
CA PRO A 421 -12.85 -4.95 3.83
C PRO A 421 -11.88 -4.64 4.97
N LEU A 422 -12.41 -4.18 6.09
CA LEU A 422 -11.65 -4.00 7.32
C LEU A 422 -11.57 -5.32 8.09
N PRO A 423 -10.52 -5.54 8.93
CA PRO A 423 -10.48 -6.67 9.82
C PRO A 423 -11.68 -6.69 10.78
N ASN A 424 -12.21 -7.89 11.06
CA ASN A 424 -13.26 -8.07 12.05
C ASN A 424 -12.75 -7.75 13.45
N ALA A 425 -13.56 -7.08 14.26
CA ALA A 425 -13.21 -6.77 15.65
C ALA A 425 -13.09 -8.02 16.54
N ASP A 426 -13.61 -9.15 16.09
CA ASP A 426 -13.55 -10.43 16.81
C ASP A 426 -12.23 -11.20 16.54
N ASN A 427 -11.34 -10.70 15.69
CA ASN A 427 -10.00 -11.26 15.56
C ASN A 427 -9.25 -11.17 16.90
N GLU A 428 -8.79 -12.30 17.41
CA GLU A 428 -7.96 -12.35 18.62
C GLU A 428 -6.53 -11.84 18.34
N THR A 429 -5.99 -12.17 17.17
CA THR A 429 -4.72 -11.64 16.68
C THR A 429 -4.92 -10.21 16.19
N LEU A 430 -4.09 -9.29 16.67
CA LEU A 430 -4.11 -7.91 16.23
C LEU A 430 -3.31 -7.72 14.94
N ALA A 431 -3.56 -6.61 14.27
CA ALA A 431 -2.72 -6.18 13.17
C ALA A 431 -2.54 -4.66 13.13
N PHE A 432 -1.51 -4.24 12.41
CA PHE A 432 -1.15 -2.84 12.24
C PHE A 432 -0.62 -2.57 10.83
N GLY A 433 -0.66 -1.32 10.38
CA GLY A 433 -0.21 -0.93 9.05
C GLY A 433 -1.05 -1.53 7.93
N ALA A 434 -0.42 -2.00 6.86
CA ALA A 434 -1.11 -2.53 5.69
C ALA A 434 -1.91 -3.82 6.00
N THR A 435 -1.45 -4.64 6.93
CA THR A 435 -2.17 -5.84 7.39
C THR A 435 -3.52 -5.47 8.00
N ALA A 436 -3.59 -4.35 8.72
CA ALA A 436 -4.83 -3.82 9.30
C ALA A 436 -5.64 -2.94 8.34
N ASN A 437 -5.33 -2.94 7.04
CA ASN A 437 -5.93 -2.09 6.02
C ASN A 437 -5.80 -0.58 6.29
N MET A 438 -4.66 -0.14 6.86
CA MET A 438 -4.40 1.27 7.15
C MET A 438 -3.86 2.06 5.95
N ILE A 439 -3.72 1.43 4.76
CA ILE A 439 -3.33 2.12 3.53
C ILE A 439 -4.45 3.10 3.12
N HIS A 440 -4.07 4.30 2.70
CA HIS A 440 -5.05 5.28 2.20
C HIS A 440 -5.63 4.82 0.84
N PRO A 441 -6.94 4.58 0.72
CA PRO A 441 -7.50 3.93 -0.47
C PRO A 441 -7.34 4.68 -1.78
N ALA A 442 -7.22 6.00 -1.75
CA ALA A 442 -7.12 6.81 -2.96
C ALA A 442 -5.68 7.18 -3.36
N SER A 443 -4.70 7.06 -2.45
CA SER A 443 -3.33 7.50 -2.71
C SER A 443 -2.27 6.40 -2.51
N GLY A 444 -2.60 5.29 -1.84
CA GLY A 444 -1.64 4.26 -1.47
C GLY A 444 -0.71 4.66 -0.31
N TYR A 445 -0.84 5.85 0.26
CA TYR A 445 0.00 6.30 1.36
C TYR A 445 -0.20 5.45 2.61
N SER A 446 0.90 5.02 3.22
CA SER A 446 0.86 4.15 4.39
C SER A 446 1.93 4.49 5.44
N VAL A 447 3.13 4.92 5.04
CA VAL A 447 4.27 5.12 5.96
C VAL A 447 4.00 6.21 6.97
N ALA A 448 3.79 7.46 6.55
CA ALA A 448 3.52 8.58 7.46
C ALA A 448 2.30 8.29 8.36
N ARG A 449 1.25 7.68 7.78
CA ARG A 449 0.05 7.29 8.52
C ARG A 449 0.34 6.25 9.60
N SER A 450 1.14 5.23 9.30
CA SER A 450 1.52 4.20 10.28
C SER A 450 2.41 4.78 11.38
N LEU A 451 3.41 5.59 11.01
CA LEU A 451 4.28 6.27 11.98
C LEU A 451 3.47 7.15 12.95
N LYS A 452 2.50 7.90 12.42
CA LYS A 452 1.62 8.78 13.22
C LYS A 452 0.68 7.99 14.13
N ALA A 453 0.19 6.84 13.68
CA ALA A 453 -0.80 6.04 14.43
C ALA A 453 -0.16 5.14 15.49
N ALA A 454 1.12 4.80 15.37
CA ALA A 454 1.78 3.85 16.27
C ALA A 454 1.70 4.22 17.76
N PRO A 455 1.92 5.49 18.20
CA PRO A 455 1.81 5.84 19.61
C PRO A 455 0.39 5.74 20.18
N GLU A 456 -0.64 6.04 19.39
CA GLU A 456 -2.04 5.93 19.81
C GLU A 456 -2.43 4.45 19.96
N PHE A 457 -2.09 3.64 18.94
CA PHE A 457 -2.33 2.20 18.97
C PHE A 457 -1.60 1.51 20.14
N ALA A 458 -0.37 1.93 20.45
CA ALA A 458 0.37 1.43 21.60
C ALA A 458 -0.35 1.74 22.93
N LYS A 459 -0.92 2.92 23.09
CA LYS A 459 -1.74 3.27 24.26
C LYS A 459 -2.98 2.41 24.37
N ASP A 460 -3.67 2.16 23.26
CA ASP A 460 -4.86 1.30 23.23
C ASP A 460 -4.51 -0.14 23.66
N VAL A 461 -3.38 -0.69 23.16
CA VAL A 461 -2.87 -2.00 23.57
C VAL A 461 -2.56 -2.02 25.06
N MET A 462 -1.85 -1.02 25.58
CA MET A 462 -1.50 -0.95 27.02
C MET A 462 -2.73 -0.81 27.91
N ALA A 463 -3.71 -0.01 27.49
CA ALA A 463 -4.98 0.13 28.21
C ALA A 463 -5.79 -1.18 28.22
N ALA A 464 -5.78 -1.93 27.11
CA ALA A 464 -6.49 -3.19 27.00
C ALA A 464 -5.89 -4.33 27.85
N TYR A 465 -4.61 -4.23 28.20
CA TYR A 465 -3.98 -5.15 29.16
C TYR A 465 -4.56 -5.04 30.57
N GLY A 466 -5.03 -3.88 30.99
CA GLY A 466 -5.57 -3.61 32.32
C GLY A 466 -4.59 -3.87 33.47
N GLU A 467 -5.08 -3.76 34.69
CA GLU A 467 -4.26 -3.95 35.93
C GLU A 467 -3.87 -5.42 36.15
N GLY A 468 -4.65 -6.37 35.62
CA GLY A 468 -4.47 -7.81 35.83
C GLY A 468 -3.43 -8.47 34.91
N ARG A 469 -2.87 -7.75 33.94
CA ARG A 469 -1.90 -8.24 32.95
C ARG A 469 -2.32 -9.54 32.23
N SER A 470 -3.61 -9.73 31.99
CA SER A 470 -4.15 -10.88 31.28
C SER A 470 -4.76 -10.42 29.98
N TRP A 471 -4.26 -10.96 28.85
CA TRP A 471 -4.83 -10.68 27.54
C TRP A 471 -6.03 -11.61 27.26
N THR A 472 -7.14 -11.03 26.81
CA THR A 472 -8.38 -11.75 26.52
C THR A 472 -8.92 -11.35 25.15
N SER A 473 -9.89 -12.11 24.63
CA SER A 473 -10.60 -11.73 23.39
C SER A 473 -11.27 -10.34 23.52
N SER A 474 -11.71 -9.97 24.73
CA SER A 474 -12.24 -8.62 24.99
C SER A 474 -11.16 -7.54 24.88
N SER A 475 -9.90 -7.84 25.26
CA SER A 475 -8.76 -6.92 25.08
C SER A 475 -8.50 -6.67 23.61
N SER A 476 -8.46 -7.74 22.79
CA SER A 476 -8.30 -7.60 21.32
C SER A 476 -9.42 -6.75 20.72
N ARG A 477 -10.66 -7.00 21.11
CA ARG A 477 -11.81 -6.25 20.64
C ARG A 477 -11.73 -4.76 20.96
N LEU A 478 -11.31 -4.39 22.17
CA LEU A 478 -11.11 -2.99 22.56
C LEU A 478 -10.10 -2.28 21.65
N VAL A 479 -8.98 -2.94 21.35
CA VAL A 479 -7.95 -2.38 20.46
C VAL A 479 -8.48 -2.25 19.02
N TRP A 480 -9.20 -3.25 18.50
CA TRP A 480 -9.81 -3.16 17.19
C TRP A 480 -10.86 -2.06 17.09
N ASP A 481 -11.70 -1.89 18.12
CA ASP A 481 -12.70 -0.81 18.18
C ASP A 481 -12.04 0.57 18.31
N GLY A 482 -10.87 0.67 18.95
CA GLY A 482 -10.03 1.87 18.97
C GLY A 482 -9.48 2.19 17.58
N LEU A 483 -8.84 1.20 16.92
CA LEU A 483 -8.26 1.36 15.60
C LEU A 483 -9.32 1.67 14.54
N TRP A 484 -10.42 0.93 14.53
CA TRP A 484 -11.51 1.06 13.57
C TRP A 484 -12.82 1.49 14.25
N SER A 485 -12.76 2.60 14.98
CA SER A 485 -13.93 3.22 15.60
C SER A 485 -15.04 3.52 14.57
N ALA A 486 -16.28 3.68 15.02
CA ALA A 486 -17.40 3.98 14.14
C ALA A 486 -17.13 5.20 13.23
N GLU A 487 -16.42 6.20 13.72
CA GLU A 487 -16.01 7.36 12.93
C GLU A 487 -14.96 6.99 11.86
N ARG A 488 -13.92 6.24 12.22
CA ARG A 488 -12.88 5.78 11.29
C ARG A 488 -13.43 4.83 10.23
N ARG A 489 -14.41 3.97 10.59
CA ARG A 489 -15.15 3.11 9.63
C ARG A 489 -15.94 3.94 8.61
N LYS A 490 -16.59 5.03 9.02
CA LYS A 490 -17.24 5.96 8.09
C LYS A 490 -16.25 6.60 7.12
N CYS A 491 -15.11 7.06 7.63
CA CYS A 491 -14.06 7.62 6.78
C CYS A 491 -13.51 6.56 5.79
N ALA A 492 -13.26 5.33 6.25
CA ALA A 492 -12.80 4.23 5.40
C ALA A 492 -13.81 3.89 4.31
N ALA A 493 -15.11 3.78 4.67
CA ALA A 493 -16.17 3.54 3.69
C ALA A 493 -16.27 4.66 2.64
N PHE A 494 -16.09 5.92 3.04
CA PHE A 494 -16.06 7.05 2.12
C PHE A 494 -14.87 6.97 1.15
N HIS A 495 -13.67 6.69 1.65
CA HIS A 495 -12.49 6.54 0.81
C HIS A 495 -12.59 5.32 -0.12
N THR A 496 -13.16 4.20 0.37
CA THR A 496 -13.44 3.01 -0.46
C THR A 496 -14.43 3.33 -1.58
N PHE A 497 -15.49 4.11 -1.28
CA PHE A 497 -16.40 4.60 -2.32
C PHE A 497 -15.68 5.44 -3.38
N GLY A 498 -14.80 6.34 -2.96
CA GLY A 498 -13.98 7.15 -3.89
C GLY A 498 -13.02 6.30 -4.72
N MET A 499 -12.37 5.32 -4.11
CA MET A 499 -11.48 4.38 -4.78
C MET A 499 -12.21 3.56 -5.85
N GLU A 500 -13.37 3.00 -5.53
CA GLU A 500 -14.21 2.27 -6.48
C GLU A 500 -14.65 3.15 -7.66
N LEU A 501 -14.95 4.42 -7.40
CA LEU A 501 -15.27 5.38 -8.44
C LEU A 501 -14.08 5.62 -9.38
N LEU A 502 -12.88 5.83 -8.82
CA LEU A 502 -11.65 6.05 -9.60
C LEU A 502 -11.30 4.82 -10.45
N ALA A 503 -11.51 3.60 -9.93
CA ALA A 503 -11.24 2.35 -10.65
C ALA A 503 -12.11 2.17 -11.92
N LEU A 504 -13.25 2.89 -12.00
CA LEU A 504 -14.17 2.85 -13.14
C LEU A 504 -13.96 4.00 -14.15
N MET A 505 -12.97 4.88 -13.88
CA MET A 505 -12.75 6.05 -14.72
C MET A 505 -11.78 5.79 -15.85
N ASP A 506 -12.09 6.34 -17.02
CA ASP A 506 -11.14 6.53 -18.10
C ASP A 506 -10.23 7.74 -17.86
N VAL A 507 -9.17 7.89 -18.64
CA VAL A 507 -8.17 8.97 -18.49
C VAL A 507 -8.82 10.36 -18.49
N ARG A 508 -9.81 10.60 -19.37
CA ARG A 508 -10.49 11.90 -19.43
C ARG A 508 -11.23 12.19 -18.14
N SER A 509 -11.95 11.21 -17.62
CA SER A 509 -12.69 11.36 -16.36
C SER A 509 -11.78 11.57 -15.15
N ILE A 510 -10.62 10.89 -15.14
CA ILE A 510 -9.60 11.10 -14.10
C ILE A 510 -9.04 12.52 -14.17
N ASN A 511 -8.70 13.00 -15.36
CA ASN A 511 -8.21 14.36 -15.54
C ASN A 511 -9.23 15.40 -15.05
N ASP A 512 -10.48 15.28 -15.48
CA ASP A 512 -11.57 16.18 -15.06
C ASP A 512 -11.85 16.09 -13.55
N PHE A 513 -11.70 14.87 -12.96
CA PHE A 513 -11.84 14.68 -11.52
C PHE A 513 -10.75 15.43 -10.74
N PHE A 514 -9.48 15.29 -11.13
CA PHE A 514 -8.38 15.93 -10.40
C PHE A 514 -8.29 17.43 -10.64
N LEU A 515 -8.67 17.93 -11.80
CA LEU A 515 -8.83 19.38 -12.00
C LEU A 515 -9.89 19.97 -11.04
N ALA A 516 -11.00 19.27 -10.87
CA ALA A 516 -12.02 19.67 -9.89
C ALA A 516 -11.51 19.50 -8.45
N PHE A 517 -10.80 18.43 -8.14
CA PHE A 517 -10.23 18.13 -6.82
C PHE A 517 -9.27 19.22 -6.33
N PHE A 518 -8.29 19.61 -7.16
CA PHE A 518 -7.33 20.65 -6.81
C PHE A 518 -7.89 22.08 -6.90
N SER A 519 -9.10 22.27 -7.47
CA SER A 519 -9.82 23.55 -7.40
C SER A 519 -10.56 23.76 -6.09
N LEU A 520 -10.66 22.74 -5.23
CA LEU A 520 -11.28 22.84 -3.92
C LEU A 520 -10.44 23.70 -2.97
N PRO A 521 -11.05 24.26 -1.90
CA PRO A 521 -10.28 24.87 -0.82
C PRO A 521 -9.20 23.96 -0.28
N GLU A 522 -8.01 24.52 -0.04
CA GLU A 522 -6.81 23.79 0.36
C GLU A 522 -7.03 22.83 1.54
N GLY A 523 -7.74 23.28 2.58
CA GLY A 523 -8.05 22.45 3.75
C GLY A 523 -8.89 21.21 3.44
N LEU A 524 -9.65 21.19 2.33
CA LEU A 524 -10.43 20.03 1.92
C LEU A 524 -9.57 18.99 1.20
N TRP A 525 -8.80 19.36 0.16
CA TRP A 525 -8.03 18.39 -0.57
C TRP A 525 -6.78 17.92 0.21
N LYS A 526 -6.11 18.80 0.97
CA LYS A 526 -5.03 18.39 1.88
C LYS A 526 -5.54 17.43 2.95
N GLY A 527 -6.65 17.78 3.59
CA GLY A 527 -7.25 16.94 4.61
C GLY A 527 -7.75 15.59 4.09
N PHE A 528 -8.23 15.54 2.84
CA PHE A 528 -8.56 14.28 2.17
C PHE A 528 -7.31 13.41 1.99
N LEU A 529 -6.22 13.94 1.43
CA LEU A 529 -4.98 13.20 1.17
C LEU A 529 -4.28 12.72 2.46
N SER A 530 -4.30 13.51 3.53
CA SER A 530 -3.71 13.17 4.83
C SER A 530 -4.64 12.35 5.74
N SER A 531 -5.85 12.00 5.29
CA SER A 531 -6.89 11.34 6.11
C SER A 531 -7.24 12.09 7.40
N SER A 532 -7.08 13.41 7.44
CA SER A 532 -7.36 14.23 8.62
C SER A 532 -8.80 14.74 8.68
N LEU A 533 -9.59 14.57 7.60
CA LEU A 533 -10.99 14.92 7.58
C LEU A 533 -11.84 13.88 8.32
N ASN A 534 -12.73 14.37 9.21
CA ASN A 534 -13.75 13.51 9.79
C ASN A 534 -14.90 13.21 8.80
N SER A 535 -15.80 12.29 9.15
CA SER A 535 -16.87 11.85 8.26
C SER A 535 -17.80 12.98 7.78
N ASN A 536 -18.07 13.97 8.61
CA ASN A 536 -18.88 15.14 8.22
C ASN A 536 -18.12 16.06 7.24
N GLN A 537 -16.81 16.23 7.45
CA GLN A 537 -15.95 17.01 6.55
C GLN A 537 -15.78 16.29 5.21
N LEU A 538 -15.72 14.95 5.18
CA LEU A 538 -15.73 14.18 3.95
C LEU A 538 -17.05 14.33 3.18
N LEU A 539 -18.18 14.43 3.85
CA LEU A 539 -19.45 14.76 3.18
C LEU A 539 -19.43 16.19 2.60
N LEU A 540 -18.87 17.15 3.32
CA LEU A 540 -18.67 18.50 2.80
C LEU A 540 -17.74 18.50 1.57
N PHE A 541 -16.65 17.72 1.62
CA PHE A 541 -15.76 17.49 0.49
C PHE A 541 -16.53 16.95 -0.72
N ALA A 542 -17.36 15.90 -0.54
CA ALA A 542 -18.16 15.32 -1.63
C ALA A 542 -19.14 16.35 -2.25
N LEU A 543 -19.80 17.17 -1.42
CA LEU A 543 -20.70 18.24 -1.90
C LEU A 543 -19.93 19.31 -2.68
N SER A 544 -18.75 19.69 -2.19
CA SER A 544 -17.89 20.66 -2.86
C SER A 544 -17.38 20.12 -4.20
N MET A 545 -16.92 18.86 -4.24
CA MET A 545 -16.57 18.17 -5.49
C MET A 545 -17.73 18.14 -6.47
N PHE A 546 -18.92 17.78 -6.00
CA PHE A 546 -20.12 17.76 -6.84
C PHE A 546 -20.46 19.15 -7.40
N ALA A 547 -20.27 20.21 -6.61
CA ALA A 547 -20.56 21.58 -7.07
C ALA A 547 -19.65 22.00 -8.23
N VAL A 548 -18.33 21.74 -8.14
CA VAL A 548 -17.33 22.19 -9.11
C VAL A 548 -17.15 21.24 -10.30
N ALA A 549 -17.47 19.95 -10.15
CA ALA A 549 -17.27 18.93 -11.18
C ALA A 549 -18.07 19.22 -12.47
N PRO A 550 -17.55 18.86 -13.65
CA PRO A 550 -18.29 18.92 -14.92
C PRO A 550 -19.56 18.05 -14.91
N VAL A 551 -20.53 18.38 -15.78
CA VAL A 551 -21.85 17.72 -15.80
C VAL A 551 -21.76 16.20 -15.98
N HIS A 552 -20.89 15.71 -16.86
CA HIS A 552 -20.73 14.27 -17.07
C HIS A 552 -20.15 13.57 -15.83
N MET A 553 -19.29 14.28 -15.07
CA MET A 553 -18.74 13.77 -13.80
C MET A 553 -19.80 13.74 -12.71
N LYS A 554 -20.67 14.75 -12.63
CA LYS A 554 -21.85 14.75 -11.74
C LYS A 554 -22.73 13.53 -12.00
N ALA A 555 -22.95 13.19 -13.26
CA ALA A 555 -23.72 11.99 -13.64
C ALA A 555 -23.02 10.69 -13.17
N LYS A 556 -21.68 10.59 -13.34
CA LYS A 556 -20.90 9.45 -12.81
C LYS A 556 -20.98 9.35 -11.28
N LEU A 557 -20.80 10.46 -10.57
CA LEU A 557 -20.91 10.51 -9.09
C LEU A 557 -22.30 10.04 -8.60
N VAL A 558 -23.38 10.52 -9.22
CA VAL A 558 -24.74 10.08 -8.88
C VAL A 558 -24.94 8.61 -9.23
N GLY A 559 -24.52 8.18 -10.43
CA GLY A 559 -24.62 6.78 -10.84
C GLY A 559 -23.88 5.83 -9.91
N HIS A 560 -22.73 6.26 -9.39
CA HIS A 560 -21.91 5.45 -8.48
C HIS A 560 -22.56 5.23 -7.09
N LEU A 561 -23.50 6.08 -6.67
CA LEU A 561 -24.29 5.83 -5.45
C LEU A 561 -25.15 4.54 -5.55
N PHE A 562 -25.46 4.10 -6.76
CA PHE A 562 -26.19 2.84 -7.01
C PHE A 562 -25.27 1.63 -7.22
N HIS A 563 -23.96 1.84 -7.21
CA HIS A 563 -22.96 0.78 -7.23
C HIS A 563 -22.88 0.08 -5.86
N PRO A 564 -22.39 -1.18 -5.75
CA PRO A 564 -22.16 -1.84 -4.46
C PRO A 564 -21.40 -0.99 -3.44
N ALA A 565 -20.41 -0.21 -3.88
CA ALA A 565 -19.67 0.72 -3.02
C ALA A 565 -20.56 1.83 -2.42
N GLY A 566 -21.56 2.33 -3.17
CA GLY A 566 -22.55 3.26 -2.66
C GLY A 566 -23.49 2.61 -1.63
N ALA A 567 -23.89 1.36 -1.85
CA ALA A 567 -24.69 0.62 -0.90
C ALA A 567 -23.91 0.37 0.41
N TYR A 568 -22.62 0.02 0.32
CA TYR A 568 -21.72 -0.10 1.47
C TYR A 568 -21.61 1.22 2.23
N LEU A 569 -21.31 2.33 1.53
CA LEU A 569 -21.24 3.67 2.13
C LEU A 569 -22.52 4.00 2.92
N MET A 570 -23.69 3.79 2.31
CA MET A 570 -24.97 4.09 2.94
C MET A 570 -25.23 3.21 4.17
N ARG A 571 -24.85 1.94 4.14
CA ARG A 571 -24.96 1.03 5.29
C ARG A 571 -24.15 1.54 6.49
N ILE A 572 -22.91 1.99 6.26
CA ILE A 572 -22.02 2.46 7.33
C ILE A 572 -22.43 3.83 7.88
N TYR A 573 -22.93 4.73 7.02
CA TYR A 573 -23.38 6.07 7.46
C TYR A 573 -24.77 6.07 8.11
N MET A 574 -25.63 5.12 7.74
CA MET A 574 -27.01 5.00 8.22
C MET A 574 -27.29 3.55 8.64
N PRO A 575 -26.67 3.08 9.74
CA PRO A 575 -26.94 1.74 10.23
C PRO A 575 -28.42 1.58 10.54
N LYS A 576 -28.99 0.41 10.24
CA LYS A 576 -30.37 0.11 10.64
C LYS A 576 -30.44 0.04 12.17
N ALA A 577 -31.59 0.39 12.73
CA ALA A 577 -31.80 0.32 14.18
C ALA A 577 -31.68 -1.10 14.77
N SER A 578 -31.61 -2.12 13.92
CA SER A 578 -31.33 -3.51 14.29
C SER A 578 -29.85 -3.85 14.42
N ASP A 579 -28.96 -2.97 13.94
CA ASP A 579 -27.51 -3.20 13.84
C ASP A 579 -26.74 -2.33 14.85
N ALA A 580 -27.47 -1.68 15.80
CA ALA A 580 -26.94 -0.78 16.82
C ALA A 580 -26.93 -1.42 18.22
#